data_d00baa33a7f2fc6b1f7aba58fc1b898e
#
_entry.id   d00baa33a7f2fc6b1f7aba58fc1b898e
#
_cell.length_a   1.000
_cell.length_b   1.000
_cell.length_c   1.000
_cell.angle_alpha   90.00
_cell.angle_beta   90.00
_cell.angle_gamma   90.00
#
_symmetry.space_group_name_H-M   'P 1'
#
loop_
_entity.id
_entity.type
_entity.pdbx_description
1 polymer ?
#
loop_
_entity_poly.entity_id
_entity_poly.type
_entity_poly.pdbx_seq_one_letter_code
_entity_poly.pdbx_strand_id
1 'polypeptide(L)'
;GLGDVYKRQAVQIVVLGTGEAKYENMFRHFAWKYSNKVSANIFYSEDMSHKIYASADAFLMPSLFEPCGLSQLMSLRYGTLPIVRETGGLKDTVEPYNEFEKTGTGFSFSNYNAHEMLGTIRYAEHIYYDKKRDWNKIVERAMEQDFSWKNSAKQYETLYKELIGE
;
A
#
# COMPACT_ATOMS: atom_id res chain seq x y z
N GLY A 1 16.53 -7.51 -4.05
CA GLY A 1 15.39 -6.74 -4.51
C GLY A 1 14.18 -7.58 -4.88
N LEU A 2 13.38 -7.10 -5.80
CA LEU A 2 12.18 -7.80 -6.31
C LEU A 2 12.45 -9.26 -6.69
N GLY A 3 13.65 -9.59 -7.22
CA GLY A 3 14.04 -10.96 -7.56
C GLY A 3 14.02 -11.97 -6.40
N ASP A 4 14.13 -11.53 -5.15
CA ASP A 4 14.09 -12.43 -3.98
C ASP A 4 12.65 -12.70 -3.53
N VAL A 5 11.72 -11.77 -3.74
CA VAL A 5 10.28 -11.97 -3.50
C VAL A 5 9.74 -13.05 -4.45
N TYR A 6 10.23 -13.09 -5.71
CA TYR A 6 9.78 -14.06 -6.72
C TYR A 6 10.21 -15.50 -6.45
N LYS A 7 11.27 -15.71 -5.67
CA LYS A 7 11.79 -17.06 -5.38
C LYS A 7 10.96 -17.81 -4.34
N ARG A 8 10.17 -17.10 -3.52
CA ARG A 8 9.26 -17.72 -2.56
C ARG A 8 7.94 -18.07 -3.24
N GLN A 9 7.41 -19.24 -3.01
CA GLN A 9 6.27 -19.80 -3.77
C GLN A 9 4.92 -19.11 -3.48
N ALA A 10 4.88 -18.22 -2.49
CA ALA A 10 3.66 -17.73 -1.89
C ALA A 10 3.14 -16.38 -2.42
N VAL A 11 3.94 -15.61 -3.17
CA VAL A 11 3.57 -14.23 -3.58
C VAL A 11 3.34 -14.17 -5.09
N GLN A 12 2.23 -13.53 -5.47
CA GLN A 12 1.93 -13.12 -6.85
C GLN A 12 1.99 -11.60 -6.93
N ILE A 13 2.44 -11.07 -8.07
CA ILE A 13 2.58 -9.63 -8.28
C ILE A 13 1.86 -9.24 -9.57
N VAL A 14 1.00 -8.24 -9.44
CA VAL A 14 0.34 -7.59 -10.58
C VAL A 14 0.84 -6.15 -10.66
N VAL A 15 1.31 -5.76 -11.83
CA VAL A 15 1.71 -4.39 -12.14
C VAL A 15 0.73 -3.82 -13.17
N LEU A 16 0.20 -2.63 -12.90
CA LEU A 16 -0.63 -1.87 -13.83
C LEU A 16 -0.10 -0.44 -13.89
N GLY A 17 0.21 0.06 -15.07
CA GLY A 17 0.63 1.43 -15.30
C GLY A 17 1.61 1.58 -16.44
N THR A 18 1.99 2.81 -16.71
CA THR A 18 3.00 3.20 -17.69
C THR A 18 4.13 3.96 -17.01
N GLY A 19 5.31 4.02 -17.64
CA GLY A 19 6.46 4.72 -17.08
C GLY A 19 7.62 4.76 -18.07
N GLU A 20 8.82 4.89 -17.55
CA GLU A 20 10.03 4.84 -18.39
C GLU A 20 10.18 3.46 -19.03
N ALA A 21 10.52 3.43 -20.31
CA ALA A 21 10.69 2.20 -21.11
C ALA A 21 11.63 1.16 -20.45
N LYS A 22 12.63 1.62 -19.73
CA LYS A 22 13.56 0.78 -18.96
C LYS A 22 12.83 -0.09 -17.93
N TYR A 23 11.92 0.50 -17.16
CA TYR A 23 11.17 -0.21 -16.12
C TYR A 23 10.02 -1.03 -16.70
N GLU A 24 9.34 -0.51 -17.72
CA GLU A 24 8.32 -1.27 -18.43
C GLU A 24 8.89 -2.57 -19.02
N ASN A 25 10.04 -2.51 -19.69
CA ASN A 25 10.71 -3.66 -20.25
C ASN A 25 11.18 -4.64 -19.16
N MET A 26 11.63 -4.12 -18.03
CA MET A 26 11.99 -4.95 -16.87
C MET A 26 10.76 -5.75 -16.37
N PHE A 27 9.61 -5.11 -16.21
CA PHE A 27 8.40 -5.80 -15.77
C PHE A 27 7.88 -6.80 -16.79
N ARG A 28 7.92 -6.49 -18.12
CA ARG A 28 7.60 -7.44 -19.19
C ARG A 28 8.52 -8.67 -19.16
N HIS A 29 9.83 -8.45 -18.93
CA HIS A 29 10.80 -9.54 -18.80
C HIS A 29 10.47 -10.42 -17.58
N PHE A 30 10.16 -9.85 -16.42
CA PHE A 30 9.78 -10.64 -15.24
C PHE A 30 8.46 -11.37 -15.43
N ALA A 31 7.47 -10.77 -16.06
CA ALA A 31 6.21 -11.44 -16.39
C ALA A 31 6.41 -12.62 -17.35
N TRP A 32 7.28 -12.49 -18.34
CA TRP A 32 7.68 -13.60 -19.20
C TRP A 32 8.41 -14.71 -18.43
N LYS A 33 9.38 -14.34 -17.61
CA LYS A 33 10.22 -15.30 -16.86
C LYS A 33 9.48 -16.02 -15.75
N TYR A 34 8.52 -15.36 -15.11
CA TYR A 34 7.75 -15.87 -13.98
C TYR A 34 6.25 -15.77 -14.22
N SER A 35 5.79 -16.31 -15.36
CA SER A 35 4.43 -16.13 -15.89
C SER A 35 3.30 -16.59 -14.96
N ASN A 36 3.58 -17.50 -14.04
CA ASN A 36 2.63 -17.96 -13.02
C ASN A 36 2.61 -17.10 -11.75
N LYS A 37 3.47 -16.08 -11.64
CA LYS A 37 3.62 -15.25 -10.44
C LYS A 37 3.60 -13.75 -10.70
N VAL A 38 3.92 -13.33 -11.92
CA VAL A 38 4.03 -11.92 -12.27
C VAL A 38 3.17 -11.62 -13.49
N SER A 39 2.30 -10.62 -13.35
CA SER A 39 1.54 -10.04 -14.46
C SER A 39 1.95 -8.58 -14.63
N ALA A 40 2.36 -8.20 -15.84
CA ALA A 40 2.72 -6.83 -16.18
C ALA A 40 1.74 -6.26 -17.22
N ASN A 41 0.89 -5.35 -16.77
CA ASN A 41 -0.13 -4.67 -17.56
C ASN A 41 0.34 -3.24 -17.81
N ILE A 42 1.06 -3.04 -18.94
CA ILE A 42 1.73 -1.77 -19.24
C ILE A 42 0.79 -0.87 -20.04
N PHE A 43 -0.23 -0.38 -19.39
CA PHE A 43 -1.21 0.57 -19.90
C PHE A 43 -1.96 1.22 -18.74
N TYR A 44 -2.72 2.28 -19.02
CA TYR A 44 -3.61 2.91 -18.04
C TYR A 44 -5.02 2.31 -18.14
N SER A 45 -5.60 1.93 -17.01
CA SER A 45 -7.00 1.52 -16.92
C SER A 45 -7.52 1.71 -15.49
N GLU A 46 -8.46 2.63 -15.33
CA GLU A 46 -9.11 2.88 -14.05
C GLU A 46 -9.95 1.66 -13.61
N ASP A 47 -10.75 1.11 -14.52
CA ASP A 47 -11.56 -0.10 -14.26
C ASP A 47 -10.71 -1.29 -13.78
N MET A 48 -9.56 -1.52 -14.43
CA MET A 48 -8.66 -2.59 -14.03
C MET A 48 -7.99 -2.29 -12.67
N SER A 49 -7.68 -1.02 -12.37
CA SER A 49 -7.10 -0.65 -11.08
C SER A 49 -8.03 -1.00 -9.92
N HIS A 50 -9.32 -0.70 -10.05
CA HIS A 50 -10.32 -1.07 -9.04
C HIS A 50 -10.47 -2.59 -8.86
N LYS A 51 -10.39 -3.36 -9.94
CA LYS A 51 -10.39 -4.84 -9.89
C LYS A 51 -9.15 -5.37 -9.16
N ILE A 52 -7.98 -4.77 -9.41
CA ILE A 52 -6.74 -5.11 -8.71
C ILE A 52 -6.85 -4.79 -7.23
N TYR A 53 -7.30 -3.60 -6.84
CA TYR A 53 -7.54 -3.28 -5.42
C TYR A 53 -8.48 -4.27 -4.77
N ALA A 54 -9.58 -4.64 -5.42
CA ALA A 54 -10.56 -5.56 -4.86
C ALA A 54 -10.06 -7.01 -4.73
N SER A 55 -9.03 -7.41 -5.47
CA SER A 55 -8.53 -8.79 -5.52
C SER A 55 -7.17 -9.02 -4.85
N ALA A 56 -6.44 -7.95 -4.55
CA ALA A 56 -5.13 -8.05 -3.93
C ALA A 56 -5.23 -8.08 -2.40
N ASP A 57 -4.28 -8.73 -1.74
CA ASP A 57 -4.14 -8.70 -0.27
C ASP A 57 -3.33 -7.49 0.19
N ALA A 58 -2.34 -7.06 -0.60
CA ALA A 58 -1.48 -5.92 -0.29
C ALA A 58 -1.22 -5.04 -1.51
N PHE A 59 -1.02 -3.75 -1.27
CA PHE A 59 -0.71 -2.74 -2.28
C PHE A 59 0.65 -2.09 -1.99
N LEU A 60 1.62 -2.28 -2.87
CA LEU A 60 2.97 -1.73 -2.70
C LEU A 60 3.10 -0.35 -3.36
N MET A 61 3.42 0.67 -2.56
CA MET A 61 3.61 2.06 -3.01
C MET A 61 4.92 2.66 -2.48
N PRO A 62 6.07 2.30 -3.09
CA PRO A 62 7.41 2.69 -2.62
C PRO A 62 7.85 4.06 -3.20
N SER A 63 6.99 5.05 -3.16
CA SER A 63 7.23 6.36 -3.78
C SER A 63 8.45 7.07 -3.20
N LEU A 64 9.27 7.68 -4.06
CA LEU A 64 10.37 8.56 -3.63
C LEU A 64 9.81 9.84 -3.00
N PHE A 65 8.76 10.37 -3.57
CA PHE A 65 8.03 11.53 -3.08
C PHE A 65 6.54 11.37 -3.40
N GLU A 66 5.67 11.62 -2.43
CA GLU A 66 4.23 11.57 -2.60
C GLU A 66 3.57 12.61 -1.69
N PRO A 67 3.12 13.76 -2.24
CA PRO A 67 2.57 14.83 -1.41
C PRO A 67 1.28 14.44 -0.69
N CYS A 68 0.41 13.68 -1.32
CA CYS A 68 -0.86 13.22 -0.76
C CYS A 68 -1.06 11.71 -0.95
N GLY A 69 -1.15 11.28 -2.21
CA GLY A 69 -1.52 9.94 -2.60
C GLY A 69 -3.03 9.67 -2.47
N LEU A 70 -3.63 9.09 -3.49
CA LEU A 70 -5.00 8.60 -3.44
C LEU A 70 -5.06 7.08 -3.49
N SER A 71 -4.07 6.46 -4.11
CA SER A 71 -4.03 5.01 -4.33
C SER A 71 -4.00 4.22 -3.02
N GLN A 72 -3.26 4.68 -2.01
CA GLN A 72 -3.25 4.05 -0.69
C GLN A 72 -4.62 4.22 0.03
N LEU A 73 -5.29 5.37 -0.15
CA LEU A 73 -6.63 5.58 0.43
C LEU A 73 -7.65 4.65 -0.20
N MET A 74 -7.57 4.47 -1.53
CA MET A 74 -8.39 3.50 -2.25
C MET A 74 -8.09 2.08 -1.74
N SER A 75 -6.82 1.69 -1.64
CA SER A 75 -6.44 0.37 -1.16
C SER A 75 -6.96 0.09 0.26
N LEU A 76 -6.85 1.04 1.19
CA LEU A 76 -7.42 0.95 2.53
C LEU A 76 -8.93 0.67 2.47
N ARG A 77 -9.66 1.41 1.63
CA ARG A 77 -11.11 1.24 1.48
C ARG A 77 -11.51 -0.11 0.91
N TYR A 78 -10.68 -0.71 0.04
CA TYR A 78 -10.88 -2.06 -0.49
C TYR A 78 -10.42 -3.17 0.47
N GLY A 79 -9.79 -2.84 1.60
CA GLY A 79 -9.21 -3.81 2.53
C GLY A 79 -7.90 -4.42 2.04
N THR A 80 -7.30 -3.82 1.02
CA THR A 80 -5.99 -4.17 0.48
C THR A 80 -4.93 -3.39 1.21
N LEU A 81 -4.14 -4.06 2.06
CA LEU A 81 -3.26 -3.37 3.00
C LEU A 81 -2.09 -2.67 2.28
N PRO A 82 -1.91 -1.36 2.47
CA PRO A 82 -0.80 -0.64 1.86
C PRO A 82 0.53 -0.99 2.53
N ILE A 83 1.56 -1.15 1.69
CA ILE A 83 2.97 -1.23 2.07
C ILE A 83 3.64 -0.02 1.45
N VAL A 84 3.96 0.99 2.24
CA VAL A 84 4.36 2.30 1.73
C VAL A 84 5.74 2.73 2.24
N ARG A 85 6.38 3.64 1.51
CA ARG A 85 7.48 4.40 2.07
C ARG A 85 6.93 5.59 2.85
N GLU A 86 7.53 5.89 4.02
CA GLU A 86 7.17 7.02 4.87
C GLU A 86 7.58 8.36 4.24
N THR A 87 6.70 8.91 3.39
CA THR A 87 6.90 10.22 2.75
C THR A 87 5.55 10.90 2.54
N GLY A 88 5.48 12.20 2.85
CA GLY A 88 4.28 13.04 2.68
C GLY A 88 3.01 12.33 3.12
N GLY A 89 1.97 12.40 2.32
CA GLY A 89 0.66 11.84 2.63
C GLY A 89 0.63 10.33 2.89
N LEU A 90 1.62 9.57 2.42
CA LEU A 90 1.71 8.15 2.75
C LEU A 90 2.02 7.93 4.23
N LYS A 91 2.90 8.76 4.81
CA LYS A 91 3.20 8.73 6.24
C LYS A 91 2.02 9.19 7.08
N ASP A 92 1.24 10.16 6.58
CA ASP A 92 0.13 10.75 7.32
C ASP A 92 -1.12 9.87 7.32
N THR A 93 -1.26 8.98 6.34
CA THR A 93 -2.49 8.21 6.11
C THR A 93 -2.36 6.70 6.36
N VAL A 94 -1.14 6.17 6.43
CA VAL A 94 -0.88 4.76 6.69
C VAL A 94 -0.14 4.61 8.01
N GLU A 95 -0.86 4.15 9.03
CA GLU A 95 -0.27 3.81 10.32
C GLU A 95 0.38 2.41 10.21
N PRO A 96 1.71 2.30 10.50
CA PRO A 96 2.37 1.00 10.46
C PRO A 96 1.84 0.06 11.55
N TYR A 97 1.67 -1.19 11.18
CA TYR A 97 1.21 -2.22 12.12
C TYR A 97 2.20 -2.40 13.27
N ASN A 98 1.71 -2.23 14.48
CA ASN A 98 2.41 -2.53 15.74
C ASN A 98 1.89 -3.85 16.32
N GLU A 99 2.73 -4.86 16.29
CA GLU A 99 2.37 -6.21 16.75
C GLU A 99 2.10 -6.30 18.25
N PHE A 100 2.73 -5.45 19.06
CA PHE A 100 2.57 -5.45 20.51
C PHE A 100 1.29 -4.77 20.95
N GLU A 101 0.99 -3.61 20.36
CA GLU A 101 -0.21 -2.81 20.65
C GLU A 101 -1.42 -3.24 19.84
N LYS A 102 -1.19 -4.04 18.80
CA LYS A 102 -2.23 -4.49 17.85
C LYS A 102 -2.93 -3.33 17.13
N THR A 103 -2.21 -2.22 16.90
CA THR A 103 -2.66 -1.05 16.13
C THR A 103 -2.13 -1.07 14.70
N GLY A 104 -2.51 -0.09 13.90
CA GLY A 104 -2.03 0.10 12.53
C GLY A 104 -3.03 -0.31 11.44
N THR A 105 -2.85 0.28 10.27
CA THR A 105 -3.71 0.13 9.08
C THR A 105 -2.98 -0.41 7.86
N GLY A 106 -1.65 -0.57 7.95
CA GLY A 106 -0.80 -1.06 6.87
C GLY A 106 0.63 -1.30 7.34
N PHE A 107 1.58 -1.19 6.43
CA PHE A 107 3.01 -1.40 6.70
C PHE A 107 3.83 -0.28 6.09
N SER A 108 4.94 0.09 6.73
CA SER A 108 5.80 1.15 6.21
C SER A 108 7.29 0.86 6.36
N PHE A 109 8.10 1.56 5.58
CA PHE A 109 9.55 1.62 5.68
C PHE A 109 10.04 3.05 5.46
N SER A 110 11.13 3.43 6.10
CA SER A 110 11.58 4.83 6.13
C SER A 110 12.52 5.18 4.98
N ASN A 111 13.60 4.40 4.77
CA ASN A 111 14.61 4.76 3.81
C ASN A 111 14.29 4.27 2.39
N TYR A 112 14.60 5.11 1.40
CA TYR A 112 14.40 4.76 0.00
C TYR A 112 15.46 3.76 -0.47
N ASN A 113 15.34 2.51 -0.03
CA ASN A 113 16.19 1.41 -0.43
C ASN A 113 15.46 0.08 -0.52
N ALA A 114 15.99 -0.81 -1.35
CA ALA A 114 15.36 -2.10 -1.62
C ALA A 114 15.39 -3.08 -0.43
N HIS A 115 16.34 -2.93 0.50
CA HIS A 115 16.47 -3.84 1.65
C HIS A 115 15.36 -3.60 2.67
N GLU A 116 15.07 -2.35 3.03
CA GLU A 116 13.99 -2.01 3.93
C GLU A 116 12.63 -2.37 3.31
N MET A 117 12.41 -1.99 2.04
CA MET A 117 11.20 -2.38 1.31
C MET A 117 10.98 -3.89 1.35
N LEU A 118 12.01 -4.68 1.05
CA LEU A 118 11.93 -6.15 1.08
C LEU A 118 11.70 -6.68 2.50
N GLY A 119 12.33 -6.08 3.51
CA GLY A 119 12.11 -6.41 4.92
C GLY A 119 10.65 -6.22 5.32
N THR A 120 10.05 -5.09 4.93
CA THR A 120 8.64 -4.79 5.21
C THR A 120 7.68 -5.73 4.47
N ILE A 121 7.97 -6.05 3.20
CA ILE A 121 7.18 -7.05 2.46
C ILE A 121 7.21 -8.41 3.16
N ARG A 122 8.38 -8.86 3.62
CA ARG A 122 8.52 -10.13 4.34
C ARG A 122 7.80 -10.11 5.69
N TYR A 123 7.80 -8.98 6.38
CA TYR A 123 7.05 -8.82 7.61
C TYR A 123 5.53 -8.87 7.35
N ALA A 124 5.05 -8.19 6.34
CA ALA A 124 3.64 -8.27 5.93
C ALA A 124 3.25 -9.71 5.53
N GLU A 125 4.10 -10.40 4.77
CA GLU A 125 3.94 -11.82 4.40
C GLU A 125 3.86 -12.72 5.66
N HIS A 126 4.73 -12.51 6.65
CA HIS A 126 4.69 -13.22 7.93
C HIS A 126 3.35 -13.00 8.66
N ILE A 127 2.89 -11.75 8.76
CA ILE A 127 1.60 -11.47 9.40
C ILE A 127 0.44 -12.10 8.63
N TYR A 128 0.48 -12.09 7.29
CA TYR A 128 -0.54 -12.70 6.44
C TYR A 128 -0.67 -14.21 6.66
N TYR A 129 0.44 -14.94 6.66
CA TYR A 129 0.43 -16.40 6.74
C TYR A 129 0.38 -16.95 8.18
N ASP A 130 1.16 -16.36 9.06
CA ASP A 130 1.36 -16.92 10.40
C ASP A 130 0.48 -16.28 11.48
N LYS A 131 -0.08 -15.07 11.20
CA LYS A 131 -0.90 -14.31 12.14
C LYS A 131 -2.21 -13.82 11.49
N LYS A 132 -2.93 -14.71 10.84
CA LYS A 132 -4.11 -14.37 10.03
C LYS A 132 -5.19 -13.58 10.80
N ARG A 133 -5.33 -13.81 12.11
CA ARG A 133 -6.26 -13.04 12.96
C ARG A 133 -5.84 -11.57 13.07
N ASP A 134 -4.54 -11.31 13.20
CA ASP A 134 -4.01 -9.95 13.24
C ASP A 134 -4.17 -9.28 11.88
N TRP A 135 -3.84 -9.99 10.79
CA TRP A 135 -4.09 -9.49 9.43
C TRP A 135 -5.53 -9.04 9.22
N ASN A 136 -6.50 -9.87 9.57
CA ASN A 136 -7.91 -9.53 9.42
C ASN A 136 -8.30 -8.28 10.24
N LYS A 137 -7.75 -8.13 11.45
CA LYS A 137 -7.99 -6.92 12.26
C LYS A 137 -7.34 -5.66 11.66
N ILE A 138 -6.19 -5.79 10.98
CA ILE A 138 -5.60 -4.66 10.25
C ILE A 138 -6.53 -4.29 9.09
N VAL A 139 -7.05 -5.26 8.35
CA VAL A 139 -8.02 -5.03 7.25
C VAL A 139 -9.28 -4.32 7.76
N GLU A 140 -9.87 -4.77 8.87
CA GLU A 140 -11.04 -4.12 9.48
C GLU A 140 -10.75 -2.63 9.78
N ARG A 141 -9.65 -2.34 10.49
CA ARG A 141 -9.25 -0.95 10.81
C ARG A 141 -8.95 -0.12 9.57
N ALA A 142 -8.32 -0.72 8.54
CA ALA A 142 -8.04 -0.05 7.28
C ALA A 142 -9.32 0.41 6.59
N MET A 143 -10.33 -0.47 6.52
CA MET A 143 -11.62 -0.18 5.89
C MET A 143 -12.47 0.82 6.69
N GLU A 144 -12.27 0.94 8.00
CA GLU A 144 -12.95 1.88 8.89
C GLU A 144 -12.39 3.31 8.82
N GLN A 145 -11.23 3.52 8.17
CA GLN A 145 -10.64 4.85 8.05
C GLN A 145 -11.58 5.80 7.29
N ASP A 146 -11.83 6.98 7.88
CA ASP A 146 -12.68 8.01 7.30
C ASP A 146 -11.84 9.18 6.75
N PHE A 147 -11.60 9.16 5.44
CA PHE A 147 -10.95 10.25 4.70
C PHE A 147 -11.96 11.13 3.94
N SER A 148 -13.23 11.16 4.38
CA SER A 148 -14.27 11.95 3.76
C SER A 148 -14.07 13.46 3.98
N TRP A 149 -14.61 14.24 3.05
CA TRP A 149 -14.69 15.70 3.18
C TRP A 149 -15.41 16.16 4.44
N LYS A 150 -16.37 15.37 4.93
CA LYS A 150 -17.09 15.64 6.18
C LYS A 150 -16.14 15.62 7.38
N ASN A 151 -15.21 14.66 7.42
CA ASN A 151 -14.20 14.57 8.47
C ASN A 151 -13.21 15.75 8.39
N SER A 152 -12.73 16.06 7.18
CA SER A 152 -11.85 17.21 6.96
C SER A 152 -12.53 18.53 7.37
N ALA A 153 -13.79 18.72 6.98
CA ALA A 153 -14.54 19.93 7.34
C ALA A 153 -14.67 20.12 8.86
N LYS A 154 -14.86 19.04 9.63
CA LYS A 154 -14.87 19.12 11.10
C LYS A 154 -13.54 19.59 11.68
N GLN A 155 -12.43 19.12 11.12
CA GLN A 155 -11.09 19.55 11.56
C GLN A 155 -10.89 21.05 11.30
N TYR A 156 -11.31 21.56 10.13
CA TYR A 156 -11.30 23.00 9.84
C TYR A 156 -12.21 23.79 10.78
N GLU A 157 -13.40 23.29 11.07
CA GLU A 157 -14.32 23.92 12.02
C GLU A 157 -13.70 24.03 13.41
N THR A 158 -13.05 22.97 13.90
CA THR A 158 -12.32 22.99 15.18
C THR A 158 -11.22 24.04 15.18
N LEU A 159 -10.38 24.05 14.14
CA LEU A 159 -9.31 25.03 13.97
C LEU A 159 -9.85 26.47 13.99
N TYR A 160 -10.94 26.75 13.29
CA TYR A 160 -11.55 28.09 13.27
C TYR A 160 -12.09 28.49 14.64
N LYS A 161 -12.72 27.59 15.39
CA LYS A 161 -13.19 27.84 16.76
C LYS A 161 -12.03 28.17 17.70
N GLU A 162 -10.95 27.41 17.64
CA GLU A 162 -9.74 27.70 18.42
C GLU A 162 -9.15 29.09 18.11
N LEU A 163 -9.14 29.50 16.82
CA LEU A 163 -8.62 30.81 16.42
C LEU A 163 -9.47 31.97 16.88
N ILE A 164 -10.76 31.80 17.09
CA ILE A 164 -11.68 32.86 17.55
C ILE A 164 -11.97 32.76 19.05
N GLY A 165 -11.38 31.79 19.75
CA GLY A 165 -11.50 31.65 21.21
C GLY A 165 -12.83 31.03 21.67
N GLU A 166 -13.47 30.23 20.83
CA GLU A 166 -14.67 29.44 21.15
C GLU A 166 -14.37 27.99 21.52
#